data_710d7e8db446982586c0f3bc988c42c5
#
_entry.id   710d7e8db446982586c0f3bc988c42c5
#
_cell.length_a   1.000
_cell.length_b   1.000
_cell.length_c   1.000
_cell.angle_alpha   90.00
_cell.angle_beta   90.00
_cell.angle_gamma   90.00
#
_symmetry.space_group_name_H-M   'P 1'
#
loop_
_entity.id
_entity.type
_entity.pdbx_description
1 polymer ?
#
loop_
_entity_poly.entity_id
_entity_poly.type
_entity_poly.pdbx_seq_one_letter_code
_entity_poly.pdbx_strand_id
1 'polypeptide(L)'
;MEGYPVVVPFPVHWGELDALGHVNNARYFTWFETARMELFRRVELEFTGTPALGPILAHTRCDFLAPVRYPAAILAGARVLELGNTSFTMGFGVALTAAPDRLVARGEGVIVLIDYATGAKVPIPEALRRRLTALSPPHEKSSPAGGE
;
A
#
# COMPACT_ATOMS: atom_id res chain seq x y z
N MET A 1 8.59 3.16 10.66
CA MET A 1 8.16 2.70 9.29
C MET A 1 9.15 1.68 8.72
N GLU A 2 9.74 0.90 9.60
CA GLU A 2 10.60 -0.22 9.19
C GLU A 2 9.81 -1.22 8.34
N GLY A 3 10.46 -1.79 7.31
CA GLY A 3 9.83 -2.76 6.40
C GLY A 3 8.96 -2.15 5.30
N TYR A 4 8.85 -0.82 5.22
CA TYR A 4 8.15 -0.14 4.13
C TYR A 4 9.16 0.59 3.23
N PRO A 5 9.47 0.06 2.04
CA PRO A 5 10.43 0.70 1.13
C PRO A 5 9.92 2.01 0.53
N VAL A 6 8.62 2.22 0.55
CA VAL A 6 7.98 3.46 0.10
C VAL A 6 7.28 4.09 1.30
N VAL A 7 7.60 5.35 1.58
CA VAL A 7 6.98 6.13 2.66
C VAL A 7 6.68 7.53 2.14
N VAL A 8 5.44 7.96 2.31
CA VAL A 8 4.95 9.28 1.89
C VAL A 8 4.44 10.04 3.10
N PRO A 9 4.92 11.27 3.36
CA PRO A 9 4.43 12.09 4.46
C PRO A 9 3.18 12.88 4.06
N PHE A 10 2.25 13.03 5.00
CA PHE A 10 1.05 13.85 4.87
C PHE A 10 0.80 14.68 6.11
N PRO A 11 0.38 15.95 5.98
CA PRO A 11 -0.26 16.66 7.06
C PRO A 11 -1.70 16.13 7.23
N VAL A 12 -2.19 16.10 8.46
CA VAL A 12 -3.62 15.92 8.72
C VAL A 12 -4.31 17.27 8.56
N HIS A 13 -5.33 17.34 7.71
CA HIS A 13 -6.15 18.53 7.55
C HIS A 13 -7.36 18.47 8.48
N TRP A 14 -7.74 19.60 9.06
CA TRP A 14 -8.88 19.66 9.96
C TRP A 14 -10.18 19.12 9.33
N GLY A 15 -10.41 19.38 8.05
CA GLY A 15 -11.57 18.89 7.31
C GLY A 15 -11.62 17.36 7.10
N GLU A 16 -10.56 16.64 7.47
CA GLU A 16 -10.50 15.17 7.41
C GLU A 16 -11.10 14.50 8.65
N LEU A 17 -11.41 15.29 9.69
CA LEU A 17 -11.98 14.78 10.95
C LEU A 17 -13.49 14.50 10.80
N ASP A 18 -13.94 13.46 11.50
CA ASP A 18 -15.36 13.21 11.73
C ASP A 18 -15.89 14.02 12.94
N ALA A 19 -17.19 13.86 13.24
CA ALA A 19 -17.83 14.56 14.34
C ALA A 19 -17.25 14.19 15.73
N LEU A 20 -16.51 13.11 15.84
CA LEU A 20 -15.86 12.66 17.08
C LEU A 20 -14.42 13.18 17.24
N GLY A 21 -13.96 14.00 16.30
CA GLY A 21 -12.61 14.58 16.31
C GLY A 21 -11.51 13.61 15.90
N HIS A 22 -11.84 12.51 15.23
CA HIS A 22 -10.91 11.57 14.66
C HIS A 22 -10.86 11.69 13.14
N VAL A 23 -9.72 11.42 12.54
CA VAL A 23 -9.64 11.32 11.08
C VAL A 23 -10.63 10.25 10.61
N ASN A 24 -11.49 10.63 9.65
CA ASN A 24 -12.49 9.74 9.09
C ASN A 24 -11.81 8.51 8.45
N ASN A 25 -12.38 7.32 8.68
CA ASN A 25 -11.86 6.06 8.18
C ASN A 25 -11.61 6.05 6.67
N ALA A 26 -12.42 6.73 5.88
CA ALA A 26 -12.27 6.81 4.43
C ALA A 26 -10.95 7.48 4.00
N ARG A 27 -10.38 8.36 4.82
CA ARG A 27 -9.14 9.09 4.52
C ARG A 27 -7.92 8.17 4.49
N TYR A 28 -7.92 7.10 5.27
CA TYR A 28 -6.84 6.11 5.28
C TYR A 28 -6.67 5.45 3.91
N PHE A 29 -7.75 5.16 3.21
CA PHE A 29 -7.70 4.61 1.86
C PHE A 29 -7.13 5.61 0.85
N THR A 30 -7.35 6.89 1.02
CA THR A 30 -6.72 7.94 0.21
C THR A 30 -5.20 8.00 0.46
N TRP A 31 -4.75 7.83 1.71
CA TRP A 31 -3.33 7.75 2.03
C TRP A 31 -2.69 6.48 1.44
N PHE A 32 -3.37 5.34 1.53
CA PHE A 32 -2.92 4.10 0.88
C PHE A 32 -2.80 4.27 -0.63
N GLU A 33 -3.77 4.95 -1.25
CA GLU A 33 -3.75 5.21 -2.69
C GLU A 33 -2.51 5.99 -3.11
N THR A 34 -2.19 7.08 -2.43
CA THR A 34 -1.01 7.87 -2.76
C THR A 34 0.29 7.09 -2.53
N ALA A 35 0.39 6.33 -1.44
CA ALA A 35 1.54 5.45 -1.20
C ALA A 35 1.66 4.36 -2.30
N ARG A 36 0.53 3.81 -2.75
CA ARG A 36 0.47 2.87 -3.88
C ARG A 36 0.94 3.51 -5.18
N MET A 37 0.48 4.72 -5.49
CA MET A 37 0.91 5.45 -6.69
C MET A 37 2.41 5.72 -6.67
N GLU A 38 2.98 6.06 -5.54
CA GLU A 38 4.42 6.23 -5.42
C GLU A 38 5.18 4.91 -5.62
N LEU A 39 4.66 3.80 -5.12
CA LEU A 39 5.24 2.48 -5.39
C LEU A 39 5.17 2.15 -6.88
N PHE A 40 4.03 2.39 -7.52
CA PHE A 40 3.87 2.16 -8.97
C PHE A 40 4.87 2.98 -9.78
N ARG A 41 5.07 4.24 -9.40
CA ARG A 41 6.07 5.10 -10.05
C ARG A 41 7.49 4.52 -9.92
N ARG A 42 7.86 3.97 -8.78
CA ARG A 42 9.19 3.38 -8.56
C ARG A 42 9.41 2.08 -9.33
N VAL A 43 8.37 1.31 -9.58
CA VAL A 43 8.45 0.09 -10.39
C VAL A 43 8.16 0.34 -11.86
N GLU A 44 7.99 1.60 -12.25
CA GLU A 44 7.69 2.01 -13.63
C GLU A 44 6.40 1.36 -14.19
N LEU A 45 5.40 1.14 -13.31
CA LEU A 45 4.07 0.72 -13.72
C LEU A 45 3.27 1.98 -14.09
N GLU A 46 3.14 2.20 -15.39
CA GLU A 46 2.42 3.35 -15.91
C GLU A 46 0.92 3.23 -15.70
N PHE A 47 0.28 4.35 -15.38
CA PHE A 47 -1.17 4.46 -15.14
C PHE A 47 -1.74 5.80 -15.64
N THR A 48 -0.93 6.57 -16.37
CA THR A 48 -1.34 7.82 -17.01
C THR A 48 -1.39 7.66 -18.52
N GLY A 49 -2.31 8.33 -19.18
CA GLY A 49 -2.52 8.19 -20.61
C GLY A 49 -3.48 7.03 -20.93
N THR A 50 -3.19 6.30 -22.00
CA THR A 50 -3.96 5.13 -22.43
C THR A 50 -3.06 3.89 -22.42
N PRO A 51 -2.72 3.35 -21.24
CA PRO A 51 -1.88 2.15 -21.18
C PRO A 51 -2.61 0.95 -21.77
N ALA A 52 -1.91 0.11 -22.55
CA ALA A 52 -2.46 -1.16 -23.00
C ALA A 52 -2.58 -2.15 -21.81
N LEU A 53 -1.64 -2.09 -20.91
CA LEU A 53 -1.58 -2.86 -19.66
C LEU A 53 -1.61 -1.89 -18.47
N GLY A 54 -2.43 -2.15 -17.48
CA GLY A 54 -2.43 -1.35 -16.27
C GLY A 54 -3.07 -2.03 -15.08
N PRO A 55 -2.91 -1.41 -13.90
CA PRO A 55 -3.41 -1.95 -12.64
C PRO A 55 -4.87 -1.60 -12.38
N ILE A 56 -5.58 -2.48 -11.71
CA ILE A 56 -6.84 -2.19 -11.02
C ILE A 56 -6.75 -2.65 -9.57
N LEU A 57 -7.39 -1.91 -8.68
CA LEU A 57 -7.56 -2.30 -7.29
C LEU A 57 -8.78 -3.23 -7.18
N ALA A 58 -8.54 -4.51 -6.93
CA ALA A 58 -9.59 -5.52 -6.84
C ALA A 58 -10.13 -5.69 -5.41
N HIS A 59 -9.30 -5.44 -4.41
CA HIS A 59 -9.64 -5.57 -2.99
C HIS A 59 -8.79 -4.61 -2.17
N THR A 60 -9.38 -4.08 -1.10
CA THR A 60 -8.63 -3.31 -0.11
C THR A 60 -9.27 -3.48 1.26
N ARG A 61 -8.44 -3.45 2.30
CA ARG A 61 -8.88 -3.49 3.69
C ARG A 61 -7.96 -2.65 4.56
N CYS A 62 -8.47 -2.22 5.70
CA CYS A 62 -7.73 -1.47 6.70
C CYS A 62 -8.16 -1.89 8.11
N ASP A 63 -7.18 -2.15 8.96
CA ASP A 63 -7.35 -2.31 10.40
C ASP A 63 -6.95 -0.99 11.07
N PHE A 64 -7.86 -0.40 11.83
CA PHE A 64 -7.65 0.85 12.57
C PHE A 64 -7.19 0.51 13.99
N LEU A 65 -5.90 0.77 14.28
CA LEU A 65 -5.27 0.35 15.53
C LEU A 65 -5.32 1.43 16.61
N ALA A 66 -5.28 2.69 16.22
CA ALA A 66 -5.38 3.84 17.10
C ALA A 66 -5.96 5.05 16.36
N PRO A 67 -6.71 5.93 17.02
CA PRO A 67 -7.26 7.11 16.39
C PRO A 67 -6.16 8.13 16.06
N VAL A 68 -6.35 8.86 14.96
CA VAL A 68 -5.54 10.01 14.60
C VAL A 68 -6.39 11.27 14.78
N ARG A 69 -5.82 12.28 15.44
CA ARG A 69 -6.47 13.55 15.76
C ARG A 69 -5.75 14.70 15.07
N TYR A 70 -6.33 15.86 15.09
CA TYR A 70 -5.74 17.10 14.60
C TYR A 70 -5.27 17.97 15.80
N PRO A 71 -4.15 18.68 15.72
CA PRO A 71 -3.20 18.66 14.60
C PRO A 71 -2.23 17.46 14.66
N ALA A 72 -1.87 16.94 13.49
CA ALA A 72 -0.90 15.86 13.36
C ALA A 72 -0.32 15.79 11.94
N ALA A 73 0.78 15.07 11.80
CA ALA A 73 1.31 14.63 10.53
C ALA A 73 1.51 13.12 10.57
N ILE A 74 1.28 12.46 9.44
CA ILE A 74 1.40 11.01 9.31
C ILE A 74 2.40 10.62 8.22
N LEU A 75 2.85 9.39 8.31
CA LEU A 75 3.61 8.68 7.29
C LEU A 75 2.76 7.52 6.79
N ALA A 76 2.55 7.42 5.48
CA ALA A 76 1.92 6.27 4.85
C ALA A 76 2.96 5.45 4.11
N GLY A 77 3.08 4.19 4.49
CA GLY A 77 4.03 3.25 3.89
C GLY A 77 3.36 2.27 2.95
N ALA A 78 4.09 1.84 1.91
CA ALA A 78 3.69 0.80 0.99
C ALA A 78 4.82 -0.20 0.77
N ARG A 79 4.46 -1.46 0.61
CA ARG A 79 5.37 -2.58 0.29
C ARG A 79 4.64 -3.64 -0.52
N VAL A 80 5.37 -4.51 -1.16
CA VAL A 80 4.82 -5.69 -1.84
C VAL A 80 4.88 -6.87 -0.88
N LEU A 81 3.76 -7.55 -0.68
CA LEU A 81 3.66 -8.72 0.21
C LEU A 81 3.81 -10.03 -0.55
N GLU A 82 3.11 -10.15 -1.68
CA GLU A 82 3.02 -11.39 -2.43
C GLU A 82 2.83 -11.11 -3.92
N LEU A 83 3.44 -11.94 -4.75
CA LEU A 83 3.28 -11.91 -6.21
C LEU A 83 2.55 -13.16 -6.67
N GLY A 84 1.41 -12.97 -7.33
CA GLY A 84 0.69 -14.02 -8.06
C GLY A 84 1.07 -14.05 -9.53
N ASN A 85 0.22 -14.68 -10.34
CA ASN A 85 0.42 -14.73 -11.79
C ASN A 85 -0.02 -13.42 -12.48
N THR A 86 -1.26 -12.98 -12.23
CA THR A 86 -1.87 -11.77 -12.83
C THR A 86 -2.10 -10.67 -11.81
N SER A 87 -1.73 -10.89 -10.55
CA SER A 87 -1.98 -9.98 -9.44
C SER A 87 -0.84 -9.97 -8.44
N PHE A 88 -0.80 -8.95 -7.62
CA PHE A 88 0.08 -8.88 -6.47
C PHE A 88 -0.63 -8.20 -5.29
N THR A 89 -0.23 -8.58 -4.09
CA THR A 89 -0.76 -8.01 -2.85
C THR A 89 0.22 -6.99 -2.30
N MET A 90 -0.28 -5.81 -1.99
CA MET A 90 0.45 -4.75 -1.32
C MET A 90 0.06 -4.67 0.14
N GLY A 91 1.03 -4.33 0.98
CA GLY A 91 0.82 -3.99 2.38
C GLY A 91 1.00 -2.49 2.60
N PHE A 92 0.15 -1.93 3.45
CA PHE A 92 0.16 -0.52 3.82
C PHE A 92 0.28 -0.36 5.34
N GLY A 93 0.91 0.72 5.75
CA GLY A 93 0.98 1.11 7.15
C GLY A 93 0.87 2.62 7.29
N VAL A 94 0.23 3.06 8.36
CA VAL A 94 0.18 4.47 8.73
C VAL A 94 0.73 4.63 10.14
N ALA A 95 1.61 5.60 10.33
CA ALA A 95 2.14 5.98 11.64
C ALA A 95 2.12 7.50 11.78
N LEU A 96 2.08 7.99 13.00
CA LEU A 96 2.35 9.42 13.26
C LEU A 96 3.82 9.72 12.97
N THR A 97 4.11 10.86 12.37
CA THR A 97 5.50 11.29 12.14
C THR A 97 6.29 11.37 13.46
N ALA A 98 5.61 11.72 14.55
CA ALA A 98 6.22 11.79 15.88
C ALA A 98 6.53 10.39 16.49
N ALA A 99 5.93 9.31 15.96
CA ALA A 99 6.13 7.94 16.43
C ALA A 99 6.15 6.97 15.23
N PRO A 100 7.20 7.03 14.38
CA PRO A 100 7.21 6.35 13.08
C PRO A 100 7.26 4.83 13.18
N ASP A 101 7.59 4.28 14.32
CA ASP A 101 7.69 2.83 14.54
C ASP A 101 6.42 2.22 15.15
N ARG A 102 5.40 3.06 15.40
CA ARG A 102 4.12 2.64 15.95
C ARG A 102 3.01 2.86 14.93
N LEU A 103 2.53 1.79 14.33
CA LEU A 103 1.41 1.88 13.39
C LEU A 103 0.11 2.27 14.10
N VAL A 104 -0.60 3.22 13.51
CA VAL A 104 -1.97 3.60 13.88
C VAL A 104 -3.02 2.94 12.99
N ALA A 105 -2.60 2.50 11.82
CA ALA A 105 -3.40 1.68 10.91
C ALA A 105 -2.48 0.81 10.05
N ARG A 106 -3.01 -0.31 9.59
CA ARG A 106 -2.37 -1.17 8.59
C ARG A 106 -3.42 -1.70 7.64
N GLY A 107 -3.03 -1.98 6.42
CA GLY A 107 -3.95 -2.45 5.41
C GLY A 107 -3.29 -3.28 4.34
N GLU A 108 -4.12 -3.79 3.47
CA GLU A 108 -3.70 -4.53 2.28
C GLU A 108 -4.53 -4.10 1.08
N GLY A 109 -3.98 -4.29 -0.10
CA GLY A 109 -4.67 -4.12 -1.35
C GLY A 109 -4.22 -5.17 -2.37
N VAL A 110 -5.16 -5.72 -3.12
CA VAL A 110 -4.87 -6.64 -4.22
C VAL A 110 -4.96 -5.87 -5.52
N ILE A 111 -3.86 -5.89 -6.27
CA ILE A 111 -3.73 -5.24 -7.57
C ILE A 111 -3.76 -6.32 -8.64
N VAL A 112 -4.67 -6.19 -9.60
CA VAL A 112 -4.78 -7.07 -10.76
C VAL A 112 -4.33 -6.30 -12.00
N LEU A 113 -3.49 -6.92 -12.82
CA LEU A 113 -3.13 -6.37 -14.12
C LEU A 113 -4.13 -6.79 -15.18
N ILE A 114 -4.60 -5.83 -15.95
CA ILE A 114 -5.53 -6.05 -17.05
C ILE A 114 -5.05 -5.38 -18.33
N ASP A 115 -5.50 -5.92 -19.44
CA ASP A 115 -5.51 -5.21 -20.72
C ASP A 115 -6.73 -4.29 -20.74
N TYR A 116 -6.50 -2.99 -20.80
CA TYR A 116 -7.58 -1.99 -20.78
C TYR A 116 -8.42 -1.98 -22.06
N ALA A 117 -7.93 -2.56 -23.16
CA ALA A 117 -8.72 -2.69 -24.39
C ALA A 117 -9.74 -3.81 -24.30
N THR A 118 -9.41 -4.92 -23.63
CA THR A 118 -10.24 -6.13 -23.59
C THR A 118 -10.83 -6.42 -22.21
N GLY A 119 -10.28 -5.83 -21.15
CA GLY A 119 -10.62 -6.13 -19.76
C GLY A 119 -10.07 -7.48 -19.28
N ALA A 120 -9.27 -8.17 -20.08
CA ALA A 120 -8.70 -9.46 -19.73
C ALA A 120 -7.55 -9.31 -18.74
N LYS A 121 -7.43 -10.24 -17.79
CA LYS A 121 -6.26 -10.32 -16.89
C LYS A 121 -5.01 -10.66 -17.69
N VAL A 122 -3.90 -10.05 -17.31
CA VAL A 122 -2.61 -10.20 -17.97
C VAL A 122 -1.58 -10.68 -16.94
N PRO A 123 -0.75 -11.68 -17.27
CA PRO A 123 0.36 -12.08 -16.41
C PRO A 123 1.31 -10.91 -16.15
N ILE A 124 1.85 -10.83 -14.94
CA ILE A 124 2.83 -9.80 -14.57
C ILE A 124 4.06 -9.97 -15.48
N PRO A 125 4.42 -8.93 -16.29
CA PRO A 125 5.62 -8.99 -17.12
C PRO A 125 6.86 -9.24 -16.28
N GLU A 126 7.83 -9.99 -16.80
CA GLU A 126 9.04 -10.39 -16.05
C GLU A 126 9.83 -9.19 -15.52
N ALA A 127 9.97 -8.13 -16.29
CA ALA A 127 10.67 -6.92 -15.85
C ALA A 127 9.96 -6.25 -14.66
N LEU A 128 8.62 -6.17 -14.69
CA LEU A 128 7.82 -5.64 -13.58
C LEU A 128 7.91 -6.55 -12.36
N ARG A 129 7.87 -7.85 -12.56
CA ARG A 129 8.02 -8.84 -11.47
C ARG A 129 9.33 -8.65 -10.72
N ARG A 130 10.43 -8.46 -11.42
CA ARG A 130 11.74 -8.19 -10.80
C ARG A 130 11.74 -6.91 -9.97
N ARG A 131 11.15 -5.84 -10.49
CA ARG A 131 11.06 -4.56 -9.78
C ARG A 131 10.17 -4.66 -8.53
N LEU A 132 9.04 -5.35 -8.62
CA LEU A 132 8.16 -5.59 -7.49
C LEU A 132 8.85 -6.44 -6.42
N THR A 133 9.58 -7.48 -6.82
CA THR A 133 10.35 -8.33 -5.90
C THR A 133 11.39 -7.53 -5.13
N ALA A 134 12.04 -6.56 -5.77
CA ALA A 134 13.03 -5.70 -5.12
C ALA A 134 12.42 -4.78 -4.03
N LEU A 135 11.11 -4.52 -4.09
CA LEU A 135 10.37 -3.75 -3.08
C LEU A 135 9.58 -4.64 -2.09
N SER A 136 9.79 -5.94 -2.15
CA SER A 136 9.29 -6.87 -1.13
C SER A 136 10.28 -6.88 0.03
N PRO A 137 9.82 -6.90 1.31
CA PRO A 137 10.70 -7.12 2.42
C PRO A 137 11.36 -8.50 2.27
N PRO A 138 12.61 -8.68 2.74
CA PRO A 138 13.19 -10.01 2.79
C PRO A 138 12.25 -10.93 3.56
N HIS A 139 11.95 -12.11 3.01
CA HIS A 139 11.17 -13.12 3.71
C HIS A 139 11.81 -13.36 5.08
N GLU A 140 11.13 -13.00 6.16
CA GLU A 140 11.41 -13.64 7.44
C GLU A 140 11.21 -15.13 7.19
N LYS A 141 12.31 -15.86 7.19
CA LYS A 141 12.25 -17.33 7.24
C LYS A 141 11.40 -17.65 8.45
N SER A 142 10.21 -18.18 8.21
CA SER A 142 9.41 -18.78 9.27
C SER A 142 10.36 -19.76 10.00
N SER A 143 10.71 -19.41 11.23
CA SER A 143 11.44 -20.30 12.10
C SER A 143 10.61 -21.58 12.19
N PRO A 144 11.16 -22.75 11.91
CA PRO A 144 10.40 -23.96 12.09
C PRO A 144 10.03 -24.02 13.57
N ALA A 145 8.73 -24.13 13.83
CA ALA A 145 8.23 -24.41 15.16
C ALA A 145 8.99 -25.63 15.67
N GLY A 146 9.86 -25.40 16.65
CA GLY A 146 10.57 -26.46 17.33
C GLY A 146 9.55 -27.42 17.91
N GLY A 147 9.52 -28.62 17.39
CA GLY A 147 8.85 -29.72 18.03
C GLY A 147 9.57 -30.06 19.33
N GLU A 148 8.79 -30.17 20.37
CA GLU A 148 8.94 -31.18 21.42
C GLU A 148 7.55 -31.41 22.01
#